data_df326d4840673af33e9bc762f87ef678
#
_entry.id   df326d4840673af33e9bc762f87ef678
#
_cell.length_a   1.000
_cell.length_b   1.000
_cell.length_c   1.000
_cell.angle_alpha   90.00
_cell.angle_beta   90.00
_cell.angle_gamma   90.00
#
_symmetry.space_group_name_H-M   'P 1'
#
loop_
_entity.id
_entity.type
_entity.pdbx_description
1 polymer ?
#
loop_
_entity_poly.entity_id
_entity_poly.type
_entity_poly.pdbx_seq_one_letter_code
_entity_poly.pdbx_strand_id
1 'polypeptide(L)'
;LDIHTATAARVYGLPVNAVTPEMRRHAKMVNFGIIYGISAFGLSERLNIPRREAAEIIDAYFRQYPGIKQYMEKTITFARANGYVETIMGRRRHLRDINSGNAVVRGFAERNAINAPIQGSSADMIKIAMIRIYDEFNRLKLKSRMILQVHDELVFDVHRSEVEIVKPVI
;
A
#
# COMPACT_ATOMS: atom_id res chain seq x y z
N LEU A 1 5.81 -16.79 2.07
CA LEU A 1 6.80 -16.33 1.08
C LEU A 1 6.96 -14.82 1.24
N ASP A 2 8.20 -14.35 1.45
CA ASP A 2 8.48 -12.91 1.54
C ASP A 2 8.28 -12.25 0.16
N ILE A 3 7.36 -11.28 0.08
CA ILE A 3 6.98 -10.63 -1.18
C ILE A 3 8.16 -9.88 -1.83
N HIS A 4 9.08 -9.32 -1.03
CA HIS A 4 10.21 -8.57 -1.56
C HIS A 4 11.26 -9.51 -2.18
N THR A 5 11.47 -10.67 -1.59
CA THR A 5 12.32 -11.72 -2.15
C THR A 5 11.69 -12.30 -3.43
N ALA A 6 10.39 -12.54 -3.42
CA ALA A 6 9.67 -13.00 -4.61
C ALA A 6 9.73 -11.98 -5.77
N THR A 7 9.60 -10.69 -5.46
CA THR A 7 9.75 -9.61 -6.45
C THR A 7 11.16 -9.54 -6.98
N ALA A 8 12.19 -9.61 -6.11
CA ALA A 8 13.59 -9.63 -6.52
C ALA A 8 13.87 -10.80 -7.49
N ALA A 9 13.47 -12.01 -7.11
CA ALA A 9 13.64 -13.19 -7.95
C ALA A 9 13.06 -12.99 -9.37
N ARG A 10 11.86 -12.43 -9.46
CA ARG A 10 11.17 -12.19 -10.73
C ARG A 10 11.80 -11.06 -11.55
N VAL A 11 12.15 -9.95 -10.91
CA VAL A 11 12.72 -8.77 -11.59
C VAL A 11 14.13 -9.05 -12.12
N TYR A 12 14.94 -9.78 -11.33
CA TYR A 12 16.30 -10.14 -11.71
C TYR A 12 16.40 -11.47 -12.50
N GLY A 13 15.27 -12.18 -12.67
CA GLY A 13 15.25 -13.47 -13.39
C GLY A 13 16.01 -14.60 -12.69
N LEU A 14 16.03 -14.59 -11.35
CA LEU A 14 16.80 -15.51 -10.53
C LEU A 14 15.87 -16.43 -9.71
N PRO A 15 16.33 -17.63 -9.33
CA PRO A 15 15.61 -18.45 -8.35
C PRO A 15 15.60 -17.76 -6.98
N VAL A 16 14.57 -18.00 -6.18
CA VAL A 16 14.34 -17.34 -4.88
C VAL A 16 15.54 -17.49 -3.92
N ASN A 17 16.20 -18.64 -3.93
CA ASN A 17 17.37 -18.94 -3.09
C ASN A 17 18.66 -18.22 -3.53
N ALA A 18 18.70 -17.64 -4.74
CA ALA A 18 19.83 -16.87 -5.24
C ALA A 18 19.66 -15.36 -5.00
N VAL A 19 18.54 -14.93 -4.41
CA VAL A 19 18.29 -13.52 -4.10
C VAL A 19 19.17 -13.07 -2.92
N THR A 20 20.03 -12.09 -3.20
CA THR A 20 20.87 -11.49 -2.16
C THR A 20 20.08 -10.53 -1.27
N PRO A 21 20.55 -10.22 -0.03
CA PRO A 21 19.95 -9.20 0.82
C PRO A 21 19.85 -7.82 0.14
N GLU A 22 20.79 -7.48 -0.72
CA GLU A 22 20.81 -6.23 -1.48
C GLU A 22 19.71 -6.22 -2.54
N MET A 23 19.58 -7.26 -3.36
CA MET A 23 18.50 -7.41 -4.32
C MET A 23 17.13 -7.34 -3.66
N ARG A 24 16.97 -7.97 -2.49
CA ARG A 24 15.75 -7.89 -1.70
C ARG A 24 15.46 -6.47 -1.23
N ARG A 25 16.50 -5.73 -0.78
CA ARG A 25 16.38 -4.32 -0.37
C ARG A 25 15.95 -3.44 -1.56
N HIS A 26 16.56 -3.64 -2.73
CA HIS A 26 16.18 -2.95 -3.97
C HIS A 26 14.72 -3.26 -4.34
N ALA A 27 14.33 -4.52 -4.34
CA ALA A 27 12.95 -4.92 -4.63
C ALA A 27 11.94 -4.33 -3.63
N LYS A 28 12.30 -4.21 -2.33
CA LYS A 28 11.49 -3.52 -1.34
C LYS A 28 11.28 -2.06 -1.71
N MET A 29 12.35 -1.35 -2.09
CA MET A 29 12.25 0.06 -2.52
C MET A 29 11.46 0.22 -3.80
N VAL A 30 11.58 -0.72 -4.75
CA VAL A 30 10.80 -0.74 -5.99
C VAL A 30 9.32 -0.99 -5.69
N ASN A 31 8.99 -2.00 -4.90
CA ASN A 31 7.61 -2.32 -4.53
C ASN A 31 6.89 -1.12 -3.90
N PHE A 32 7.51 -0.50 -2.89
CA PHE A 32 6.93 0.70 -2.28
C PHE A 32 6.98 1.91 -3.22
N GLY A 33 8.11 2.10 -3.91
CA GLY A 33 8.30 3.23 -4.81
C GLY A 33 7.23 3.26 -5.91
N ILE A 34 6.94 2.13 -6.54
CA ILE A 34 5.94 2.06 -7.61
C ILE A 34 4.54 2.37 -7.09
N ILE A 35 4.15 1.82 -5.94
CA ILE A 35 2.86 2.13 -5.32
C ILE A 35 2.72 3.64 -5.02
N TYR A 36 3.84 4.30 -4.70
CA TYR A 36 3.89 5.75 -4.49
C TYR A 36 4.22 6.55 -5.76
N GLY A 37 4.25 5.90 -6.93
CA GLY A 37 4.47 6.56 -8.23
C GLY A 37 5.88 7.10 -8.43
N ILE A 38 6.91 6.35 -7.99
CA ILE A 38 8.32 6.75 -8.15
C ILE A 38 8.70 6.84 -9.63
N SER A 39 9.43 7.88 -10.02
CA SER A 39 10.05 7.99 -11.33
C SER A 39 11.41 7.27 -11.38
N ALA A 40 11.92 7.00 -12.61
CA ALA A 40 13.26 6.47 -12.79
C ALA A 40 14.34 7.36 -12.16
N PHE A 41 14.15 8.68 -12.17
CA PHE A 41 15.03 9.63 -11.47
C PHE A 41 14.97 9.42 -9.95
N GLY A 42 13.78 9.38 -9.37
CA GLY A 42 13.63 9.18 -7.91
C GLY A 42 14.14 7.81 -7.44
N LEU A 43 14.03 6.77 -8.29
CA LEU A 43 14.55 5.44 -7.97
C LEU A 43 16.09 5.41 -8.07
N SER A 44 16.67 6.05 -9.09
CA SER A 44 18.12 6.14 -9.26
C SER A 44 18.81 6.82 -8.08
N GLU A 45 18.24 7.92 -7.60
CA GLU A 45 18.74 8.63 -6.40
C GLU A 45 18.68 7.75 -5.13
N ARG A 46 17.59 7.01 -4.95
CA ARG A 46 17.42 6.16 -3.76
C ARG A 46 18.29 4.91 -3.75
N LEU A 47 18.55 4.34 -4.91
CA LEU A 47 19.37 3.14 -5.07
C LEU A 47 20.84 3.45 -5.33
N ASN A 48 21.17 4.72 -5.62
CA ASN A 48 22.49 5.16 -6.05
C ASN A 48 22.98 4.39 -7.29
N ILE A 49 22.08 4.25 -8.28
CA ILE A 49 22.34 3.58 -9.56
C ILE A 49 22.08 4.53 -10.73
N PRO A 50 22.62 4.25 -11.93
CA PRO A 50 22.33 5.04 -13.13
C PRO A 50 20.83 5.10 -13.42
N ARG A 51 20.35 6.27 -13.89
CA ARG A 51 18.92 6.47 -14.23
C ARG A 51 18.42 5.46 -15.26
N ARG A 52 19.29 5.03 -16.19
CA ARG A 52 18.96 4.01 -17.18
C ARG A 52 18.63 2.66 -16.51
N GLU A 53 19.47 2.24 -15.58
CA GLU A 53 19.26 1.00 -14.82
C GLU A 53 17.97 1.07 -13.97
N ALA A 54 17.72 2.21 -13.33
CA ALA A 54 16.47 2.43 -12.61
C ALA A 54 15.23 2.32 -13.52
N ALA A 55 15.32 2.83 -14.76
CA ALA A 55 14.24 2.69 -15.75
C ALA A 55 14.05 1.21 -16.16
N GLU A 56 15.14 0.49 -16.42
CA GLU A 56 15.10 -0.94 -16.76
C GLU A 56 14.47 -1.80 -15.65
N ILE A 57 14.74 -1.49 -14.37
CA ILE A 57 14.12 -2.13 -13.22
C ILE A 57 12.60 -1.87 -13.17
N ILE A 58 12.18 -0.61 -13.37
CA ILE A 58 10.76 -0.25 -13.40
C ILE A 58 10.04 -0.97 -14.55
N ASP A 59 10.65 -1.00 -15.73
CA ASP A 59 10.08 -1.68 -16.90
C ASP A 59 10.00 -3.20 -16.68
N ALA A 60 11.03 -3.82 -16.11
CA ALA A 60 11.02 -5.22 -15.74
C ALA A 60 9.91 -5.53 -14.72
N TYR A 61 9.73 -4.65 -13.73
CA TYR A 61 8.65 -4.77 -12.76
C TYR A 61 7.27 -4.76 -13.42
N PHE A 62 7.00 -3.81 -14.31
CA PHE A 62 5.71 -3.72 -14.99
C PHE A 62 5.48 -4.85 -16.02
N ARG A 63 6.54 -5.41 -16.61
CA ARG A 63 6.42 -6.64 -17.42
C ARG A 63 5.99 -7.84 -16.56
N GLN A 64 6.49 -7.95 -15.34
CA GLN A 64 6.12 -9.03 -14.42
C GLN A 64 4.75 -8.83 -13.76
N TYR A 65 4.34 -7.57 -13.57
CA TYR A 65 3.11 -7.20 -12.90
C TYR A 65 2.25 -6.24 -13.74
N PRO A 66 1.77 -6.67 -14.93
CA PRO A 66 1.03 -5.79 -15.84
C PRO A 66 -0.28 -5.28 -15.24
N GLY A 67 -0.90 -6.03 -14.32
CA GLY A 67 -2.11 -5.60 -13.62
C GLY A 67 -1.91 -4.36 -12.74
N ILE A 68 -0.71 -4.16 -12.20
CA ILE A 68 -0.39 -2.96 -11.42
C ILE A 68 -0.35 -1.72 -12.35
N LYS A 69 0.29 -1.84 -13.50
CA LYS A 69 0.31 -0.77 -14.51
C LYS A 69 -1.10 -0.40 -14.96
N GLN A 70 -1.93 -1.40 -15.28
CA GLN A 70 -3.32 -1.19 -15.68
C GLN A 70 -4.15 -0.51 -14.57
N TYR A 71 -3.95 -0.90 -13.31
CA TYR A 71 -4.59 -0.26 -12.16
C TYR A 71 -4.23 1.23 -12.09
N MET A 72 -2.94 1.57 -12.20
CA MET A 72 -2.47 2.94 -12.15
C MET A 72 -3.08 3.80 -13.29
N GLU A 73 -3.03 3.30 -14.52
CA GLU A 73 -3.57 3.98 -15.70
C GLU A 73 -5.09 4.19 -15.59
N LYS A 74 -5.83 3.15 -15.21
CA LYS A 74 -7.29 3.23 -15.01
C LYS A 74 -7.65 4.22 -13.89
N THR A 75 -6.91 4.19 -12.79
CA THR A 75 -7.16 5.07 -11.65
C THR A 75 -6.91 6.54 -12.01
N ILE A 76 -5.82 6.85 -12.73
CA ILE A 76 -5.54 8.21 -13.19
C ILE A 76 -6.62 8.68 -14.18
N THR A 77 -6.99 7.83 -15.14
CA THR A 77 -8.04 8.15 -16.11
C THR A 77 -9.37 8.45 -15.42
N PHE A 78 -9.76 7.60 -14.48
CA PHE A 78 -10.97 7.83 -13.67
C PHE A 78 -10.89 9.14 -12.88
N ALA A 79 -9.75 9.37 -12.20
CA ALA A 79 -9.55 10.58 -11.40
C ALA A 79 -9.62 11.86 -12.25
N ARG A 80 -9.06 11.85 -13.46
CA ARG A 80 -9.11 13.00 -14.40
C ARG A 80 -10.53 13.28 -14.87
N ALA A 81 -11.32 12.25 -15.11
CA ALA A 81 -12.71 12.39 -15.57
C ALA A 81 -13.65 12.84 -14.44
N ASN A 82 -13.42 12.39 -13.20
CA ASN A 82 -14.37 12.56 -12.11
C ASN A 82 -13.91 13.56 -11.02
N GLY A 83 -12.64 13.93 -10.98
CA GLY A 83 -12.06 14.82 -9.96
C GLY A 83 -11.83 14.17 -8.59
N TYR A 84 -12.03 12.86 -8.45
CA TYR A 84 -11.84 12.12 -7.22
C TYR A 84 -11.45 10.66 -7.48
N VAL A 85 -11.04 9.97 -6.43
CA VAL A 85 -10.91 8.50 -6.36
C VAL A 85 -11.66 7.97 -5.14
N GLU A 86 -11.97 6.67 -5.13
CA GLU A 86 -12.76 6.03 -4.07
C GLU A 86 -12.02 4.85 -3.45
N THR A 87 -12.29 4.63 -2.15
CA THR A 87 -11.92 3.40 -1.47
C THR A 87 -12.88 2.27 -1.83
N ILE A 88 -12.57 1.03 -1.42
CA ILE A 88 -13.47 -0.13 -1.60
C ILE A 88 -14.82 0.05 -0.87
N MET A 89 -14.89 0.96 0.10
CA MET A 89 -16.13 1.30 0.83
C MET A 89 -16.81 2.57 0.29
N GLY A 90 -16.38 3.08 -0.88
CA GLY A 90 -16.99 4.23 -1.54
C GLY A 90 -16.63 5.59 -0.93
N ARG A 91 -15.68 5.65 0.01
CA ARG A 91 -15.23 6.92 0.56
C ARG A 91 -14.36 7.66 -0.47
N ARG A 92 -14.72 8.91 -0.78
CA ARG A 92 -14.11 9.73 -1.82
C ARG A 92 -12.96 10.59 -1.31
N ARG A 93 -11.90 10.64 -2.13
CA ARG A 93 -10.84 11.64 -2.02
C ARG A 93 -10.83 12.53 -3.25
N HIS A 94 -11.19 13.80 -3.09
CA HIS A 94 -11.14 14.79 -4.15
C HIS A 94 -9.70 15.19 -4.50
N LEU A 95 -9.44 15.39 -5.80
CA LEU A 95 -8.12 15.67 -6.37
C LEU A 95 -8.22 16.92 -7.27
N ARG A 96 -8.22 18.08 -6.65
CA ARG A 96 -8.41 19.36 -7.34
C ARG A 96 -7.40 19.62 -8.45
N ASP A 97 -6.17 19.15 -8.25
CA ASP A 97 -5.04 19.41 -9.13
C ASP A 97 -4.77 18.31 -10.17
N ILE A 98 -5.67 17.32 -10.31
CA ILE A 98 -5.45 16.16 -11.19
C ILE A 98 -5.31 16.55 -12.67
N ASN A 99 -5.92 17.67 -13.09
CA ASN A 99 -5.87 18.23 -14.43
C ASN A 99 -5.02 19.52 -14.50
N SER A 100 -4.16 19.78 -13.51
CA SER A 100 -3.31 20.97 -13.50
C SER A 100 -2.41 21.05 -14.74
N GLY A 101 -2.26 22.22 -15.32
CA GLY A 101 -1.30 22.51 -16.40
C GLY A 101 0.15 22.39 -15.94
N ASN A 102 0.43 22.59 -14.63
CA ASN A 102 1.76 22.41 -14.07
C ASN A 102 2.06 20.91 -13.86
N ALA A 103 3.07 20.39 -14.57
CA ALA A 103 3.43 18.98 -14.55
C ALA A 103 3.85 18.46 -13.18
N VAL A 104 4.46 19.28 -12.32
CA VAL A 104 4.88 18.89 -10.97
C VAL A 104 3.66 18.72 -10.07
N VAL A 105 2.75 19.69 -10.10
CA VAL A 105 1.49 19.68 -9.33
C VAL A 105 0.60 18.53 -9.78
N ARG A 106 0.43 18.36 -11.09
CA ARG A 106 -0.33 17.25 -11.66
C ARG A 106 0.27 15.89 -11.27
N GLY A 107 1.59 15.72 -11.38
CA GLY A 107 2.27 14.48 -10.99
C GLY A 107 2.10 14.13 -9.51
N PHE A 108 2.03 15.15 -8.63
CA PHE A 108 1.70 14.93 -7.22
C PHE A 108 0.25 14.45 -7.03
N ALA A 109 -0.70 15.05 -7.76
CA ALA A 109 -2.10 14.63 -7.72
C ALA A 109 -2.30 13.21 -8.28
N GLU A 110 -1.60 12.83 -9.35
CA GLU A 110 -1.61 11.47 -9.91
C GLU A 110 -1.08 10.42 -8.93
N ARG A 111 0.02 10.71 -8.23
CA ARG A 111 0.52 9.82 -7.15
C ARG A 111 -0.49 9.67 -6.02
N ASN A 112 -1.15 10.75 -5.63
CA ASN A 112 -2.24 10.70 -4.66
C ASN A 112 -3.45 9.90 -5.15
N ALA A 113 -3.78 9.99 -6.45
CA ALA A 113 -4.84 9.22 -7.06
C ALA A 113 -4.58 7.71 -6.95
N ILE A 114 -3.37 7.28 -7.27
CA ILE A 114 -2.97 5.85 -7.22
C ILE A 114 -3.00 5.32 -5.79
N ASN A 115 -2.48 6.09 -4.84
CA ASN A 115 -2.26 5.64 -3.48
C ASN A 115 -3.51 5.71 -2.59
N ALA A 116 -4.37 6.73 -2.79
CA ALA A 116 -5.50 6.98 -1.90
C ALA A 116 -6.54 5.84 -1.83
N PRO A 117 -6.90 5.14 -2.93
CA PRO A 117 -7.79 3.98 -2.84
C PRO A 117 -7.22 2.86 -1.97
N ILE A 118 -5.92 2.59 -2.09
CA ILE A 118 -5.25 1.50 -1.35
C ILE A 118 -5.14 1.85 0.14
N GLN A 119 -4.53 2.99 0.46
CA GLN A 119 -4.37 3.44 1.86
C GLN A 119 -5.72 3.71 2.52
N GLY A 120 -6.64 4.33 1.78
CA GLY A 120 -7.98 4.61 2.29
C GLY A 120 -8.76 3.34 2.57
N SER A 121 -8.68 2.32 1.70
CA SER A 121 -9.34 1.04 1.92
C SER A 121 -8.78 0.30 3.14
N SER A 122 -7.45 0.32 3.32
CA SER A 122 -6.82 -0.22 4.53
C SER A 122 -7.34 0.48 5.80
N ALA A 123 -7.43 1.81 5.77
CA ALA A 123 -7.98 2.57 6.89
C ALA A 123 -9.48 2.29 7.13
N ASP A 124 -10.25 2.04 6.09
CA ASP A 124 -11.66 1.66 6.22
C ASP A 124 -11.81 0.27 6.83
N MET A 125 -10.99 -0.68 6.41
CA MET A 125 -10.98 -2.06 6.94
C MET A 125 -10.68 -2.08 8.44
N ILE A 126 -9.64 -1.38 8.88
CA ILE A 126 -9.26 -1.37 10.30
C ILE A 126 -10.35 -0.70 11.15
N LYS A 127 -10.98 0.37 10.66
CA LYS A 127 -12.10 1.02 11.36
C LYS A 127 -13.31 0.10 11.51
N ILE A 128 -13.66 -0.65 10.46
CA ILE A 128 -14.75 -1.63 10.52
C ILE A 128 -14.41 -2.75 11.50
N ALA A 129 -13.16 -3.25 11.47
CA ALA A 129 -12.69 -4.24 12.44
C ALA A 129 -12.81 -3.71 13.88
N MET A 130 -12.36 -2.47 14.13
CA MET A 130 -12.47 -1.85 15.45
C MET A 130 -13.93 -1.79 15.95
N ILE A 131 -14.86 -1.38 15.07
CA ILE A 131 -16.29 -1.31 15.42
C ILE A 131 -16.82 -2.71 15.77
N ARG A 132 -16.55 -3.69 14.91
CA ARG A 132 -17.02 -5.08 15.13
C ARG A 132 -16.45 -5.70 16.41
N ILE A 133 -15.16 -5.49 16.67
CA ILE A 133 -14.51 -5.98 17.91
C ILE A 133 -15.13 -5.30 19.13
N TYR A 134 -15.35 -3.98 19.07
CA TYR A 134 -15.97 -3.22 20.15
C TYR A 134 -17.39 -3.73 20.46
N ASP A 135 -18.20 -3.92 19.41
CA ASP A 135 -19.57 -4.43 19.56
C ASP A 135 -19.58 -5.85 20.15
N GLU A 136 -18.66 -6.71 19.70
CA GLU A 136 -18.55 -8.08 20.19
C GLU A 136 -18.06 -8.13 21.64
N PHE A 137 -17.11 -7.30 22.04
CA PHE A 137 -16.67 -7.18 23.44
C PHE A 137 -17.83 -6.75 24.34
N ASN A 138 -18.66 -5.80 23.90
CA ASN A 138 -19.85 -5.36 24.64
C ASN A 138 -20.91 -6.46 24.70
N ARG A 139 -21.16 -7.18 23.60
CA ARG A 139 -22.11 -8.30 23.55
C ARG A 139 -21.73 -9.40 24.53
N LEU A 140 -20.44 -9.73 24.59
CA LEU A 140 -19.88 -10.74 25.50
C LEU A 140 -19.67 -10.21 26.94
N LYS A 141 -19.92 -8.92 27.19
CA LYS A 141 -19.72 -8.24 28.48
C LYS A 141 -18.30 -8.43 29.03
N LEU A 142 -17.28 -8.35 28.16
CA LEU A 142 -15.89 -8.52 28.54
C LEU A 142 -15.39 -7.32 29.36
N LYS A 143 -14.45 -7.60 30.27
CA LYS A 143 -13.68 -6.61 31.01
C LYS A 143 -12.53 -6.07 30.18
N SER A 144 -12.09 -6.85 29.20
CA SER A 144 -11.03 -6.50 28.22
C SER A 144 -11.46 -5.33 27.35
N ARG A 145 -10.51 -4.50 26.96
CA ARG A 145 -10.76 -3.27 26.18
C ARG A 145 -9.77 -3.09 25.07
N MET A 146 -10.23 -2.57 23.93
CA MET A 146 -9.38 -1.99 22.91
C MET A 146 -8.95 -0.60 23.39
N ILE A 147 -7.63 -0.32 23.44
CA ILE A 147 -7.09 0.90 24.04
C ILE A 147 -6.74 1.93 22.97
N LEU A 148 -6.01 1.51 21.92
CA LEU A 148 -5.56 2.43 20.88
C LEU A 148 -5.20 1.68 19.58
N GLN A 149 -5.10 2.45 18.52
CA GLN A 149 -4.55 2.03 17.23
C GLN A 149 -3.17 2.66 17.02
N VAL A 150 -2.20 1.85 16.62
CA VAL A 150 -0.85 2.32 16.22
C VAL A 150 -0.64 1.88 14.77
N HIS A 151 -0.72 2.80 13.82
CA HIS A 151 -0.66 2.52 12.37
C HIS A 151 -1.72 1.50 11.93
N ASP A 152 -1.32 0.26 11.67
CA ASP A 152 -2.12 -0.88 11.23
C ASP A 152 -2.30 -1.95 12.32
N GLU A 153 -1.85 -1.66 13.53
CA GLU A 153 -1.98 -2.52 14.71
C GLU A 153 -3.02 -1.97 15.70
N LEU A 154 -3.73 -2.88 16.38
CA LEU A 154 -4.64 -2.57 17.46
C LEU A 154 -4.07 -3.08 18.78
N VAL A 155 -4.12 -2.24 19.81
CA VAL A 155 -3.64 -2.57 21.15
C VAL A 155 -4.82 -2.80 22.08
N PHE A 156 -4.76 -3.91 22.81
CA PHE A 156 -5.80 -4.34 23.73
C PHE A 156 -5.24 -4.50 25.16
N ASP A 157 -6.01 -4.05 26.14
CA ASP A 157 -5.84 -4.46 27.55
C ASP A 157 -6.74 -5.65 27.81
N VAL A 158 -6.13 -6.83 27.96
CA VAL A 158 -6.85 -8.10 28.05
C VAL A 158 -6.83 -8.62 29.47
N HIS A 159 -8.03 -8.78 30.11
CA HIS A 159 -8.15 -9.41 31.40
C HIS A 159 -7.68 -10.88 31.32
N ARG A 160 -6.87 -11.34 32.28
CA ARG A 160 -6.23 -12.67 32.25
C ARG A 160 -7.20 -13.83 32.00
N SER A 161 -8.38 -13.79 32.61
CA SER A 161 -9.39 -14.86 32.47
C SER A 161 -10.10 -14.85 31.10
N GLU A 162 -9.91 -13.83 30.29
CA GLU A 162 -10.61 -13.63 29.01
C GLU A 162 -9.73 -13.86 27.78
N VAL A 163 -8.45 -14.18 27.97
CA VAL A 163 -7.48 -14.33 26.88
C VAL A 163 -7.95 -15.33 25.81
N GLU A 164 -8.48 -16.47 26.20
CA GLU A 164 -8.94 -17.51 25.27
C GLU A 164 -10.29 -17.17 24.61
N ILE A 165 -11.04 -16.22 25.18
CA ILE A 165 -12.28 -15.69 24.58
C ILE A 165 -11.96 -14.58 23.60
N VAL A 166 -11.00 -13.72 23.94
CA VAL A 166 -10.62 -12.53 23.14
C VAL A 166 -9.87 -12.92 21.85
N LYS A 167 -8.96 -13.88 21.91
CA LYS A 167 -8.16 -14.33 20.74
C LYS A 167 -8.99 -14.64 19.48
N PRO A 168 -10.09 -15.42 19.53
CA PRO A 168 -10.88 -15.72 18.34
C PRO A 168 -11.78 -14.56 17.90
N VAL A 169 -11.94 -13.51 18.71
CA VAL A 169 -12.74 -12.32 18.37
C VAL A 169 -11.91 -11.31 17.56
N ILE A 170 -10.60 -11.26 17.78
CA ILE A 170 -9.66 -10.37 17.08
C ILE A 170 -9.15 -11.00 15.80
#